data_1cc0e31b18d1a771a9bc867f9a2dba5e
#
_entry.id   1cc0e31b18d1a771a9bc867f9a2dba5e
#
_cell.length_a   1.000
_cell.length_b   1.000
_cell.length_c   1.000
_cell.angle_alpha   90.00
_cell.angle_beta   90.00
_cell.angle_gamma   90.00
#
_symmetry.space_group_name_H-M   'P 1'
#
loop_
_entity.id
_entity.type
_entity.pdbx_description
1 polymer ?
#
loop_
_entity_poly.entity_id
_entity_poly.type
_entity_poly.pdbx_seq_one_letter_code
_entity_poly.pdbx_strand_id
1 'polypeptide(L)'
;MVATYYVGTCSWTDRTLIEEGSFYPPSLKNSAERLSFYAQNFNTVEVDSSFYAFPAERNAHLWVERTPTSFLFNIKSFSLFTFHKTPLSALPYFLKEELPENLQKRSHLYSSQVPKQWLKMALDAFLSAISPLQEEDKLGYILFQFPPWIEKSREAMEYLSWMRENIKGTIAVEFRHNSWLSEENRGEVFRFLRKEKLSYTCVDEPQLPWTVPPIVEATTPELITRFHGRNKSAWEKKGAPVEEKFAYLYKEEELNRWKETVNKKSPDVERIFLMFNNCFRDYAIVNAQQMKLFVGE
;
A
#
# COMPACT_ATOMS: atom_id res chain seq x y z
N MET A 1 20.53 7.18 15.22
CA MET A 1 19.67 8.27 14.69
C MET A 1 18.26 8.04 15.20
N VAL A 2 17.47 9.09 15.41
CA VAL A 2 16.05 8.95 15.72
C VAL A 2 15.32 8.73 14.41
N ALA A 3 14.51 7.67 14.32
CA ALA A 3 13.73 7.39 13.12
C ALA A 3 12.67 8.49 12.87
N THR A 4 12.45 8.83 11.61
CA THR A 4 11.37 9.75 11.22
C THR A 4 10.08 8.97 11.05
N TYR A 5 9.02 9.44 11.70
CA TYR A 5 7.69 8.87 11.57
C TYR A 5 6.90 9.50 10.41
N TYR A 6 6.27 8.66 9.63
CA TYR A 6 5.31 9.01 8.60
C TYR A 6 3.97 8.36 8.95
N VAL A 7 3.01 9.18 9.36
CA VAL A 7 1.68 8.71 9.76
C VAL A 7 0.64 9.25 8.80
N GLY A 8 -0.16 8.37 8.22
CA GLY A 8 -1.16 8.75 7.24
C GLY A 8 -2.19 7.66 6.97
N THR A 9 -3.00 7.86 5.95
CA THR A 9 -4.09 6.96 5.55
C THR A 9 -3.89 6.41 4.14
N CYS A 10 -4.61 5.33 3.81
CA CYS A 10 -4.55 4.69 2.49
C CYS A 10 -5.61 5.27 1.55
N SER A 11 -5.75 6.52 1.49
CA SER A 11 -6.43 7.44 0.57
C SER A 11 -6.73 8.76 1.27
N TRP A 12 -6.84 9.84 0.52
CA TRP A 12 -7.40 11.12 0.97
C TRP A 12 -8.77 11.40 0.32
N THR A 13 -9.25 10.47 -0.52
CA THR A 13 -10.53 10.60 -1.26
C THR A 13 -11.37 9.33 -1.15
N ASP A 14 -11.24 8.59 -0.03
CA ASP A 14 -12.12 7.46 0.20
C ASP A 14 -13.60 7.91 0.15
N ARG A 15 -14.45 7.07 -0.45
CA ARG A 15 -15.86 7.42 -0.67
C ARG A 15 -16.58 7.69 0.65
N THR A 16 -16.41 6.82 1.63
CA THR A 16 -17.12 6.96 2.92
C THR A 16 -16.61 8.16 3.72
N LEU A 17 -15.32 8.49 3.60
CA LEU A 17 -14.74 9.69 4.19
C LEU A 17 -15.36 10.97 3.60
N ILE A 18 -15.62 10.99 2.28
CA ILE A 18 -16.18 12.17 1.61
C ILE A 18 -17.68 12.31 1.85
N GLU A 19 -18.43 11.20 1.78
CA GLU A 19 -19.90 11.21 1.84
C GLU A 19 -20.44 11.24 3.27
N GLU A 20 -19.76 10.58 4.22
CA GLU A 20 -20.25 10.34 5.57
C GLU A 20 -19.29 10.83 6.67
N GLY A 21 -18.05 11.23 6.31
CA GLY A 21 -17.04 11.73 7.23
C GLY A 21 -17.20 13.21 7.55
N SER A 22 -16.49 13.69 8.58
CA SER A 22 -16.48 15.08 9.05
C SER A 22 -15.11 15.75 8.94
N PHE A 23 -14.10 15.03 8.46
CA PHE A 23 -12.72 15.54 8.38
C PHE A 23 -12.57 16.74 7.45
N TYR A 24 -13.22 16.70 6.28
CA TYR A 24 -13.13 17.79 5.33
C TYR A 24 -14.19 18.86 5.56
N PRO A 25 -13.79 20.16 5.64
CA PRO A 25 -14.75 21.26 5.61
C PRO A 25 -15.68 21.16 4.40
N PRO A 26 -16.97 21.46 4.53
CA PRO A 26 -17.93 21.41 3.42
C PRO A 26 -17.59 22.31 2.23
N SER A 27 -16.72 23.29 2.39
CA SER A 27 -16.21 24.18 1.32
C SER A 27 -15.27 23.47 0.34
N LEU A 28 -14.59 22.37 0.75
CA LEU A 28 -13.64 21.66 -0.10
C LEU A 28 -14.39 20.70 -1.04
N LYS A 29 -14.51 21.07 -2.31
CA LYS A 29 -15.36 20.37 -3.27
C LYS A 29 -14.64 19.35 -4.13
N ASN A 30 -13.33 19.48 -4.33
CA ASN A 30 -12.58 18.65 -5.27
C ASN A 30 -11.38 17.96 -4.60
N SER A 31 -10.85 16.95 -5.27
CA SER A 31 -9.72 16.14 -4.78
C SER A 31 -8.45 16.97 -4.55
N ALA A 32 -8.25 18.04 -5.32
CA ALA A 32 -7.08 18.90 -5.21
C ALA A 32 -7.08 19.70 -3.89
N GLU A 33 -8.20 20.35 -3.59
CA GLU A 33 -8.39 21.11 -2.35
C GLU A 33 -8.27 20.18 -1.13
N ARG A 34 -8.86 18.99 -1.22
CA ARG A 34 -8.77 17.97 -0.16
C ARG A 34 -7.34 17.49 0.04
N LEU A 35 -6.53 17.30 -1.02
CA LEU A 35 -5.13 16.92 -0.88
C LEU A 35 -4.33 17.99 -0.15
N SER A 36 -4.49 19.26 -0.52
CA SER A 36 -3.81 20.36 0.15
C SER A 36 -4.20 20.49 1.63
N PHE A 37 -5.47 20.29 1.95
CA PHE A 37 -5.94 20.23 3.35
C PHE A 37 -5.40 19.01 4.09
N TYR A 38 -5.42 17.83 3.46
CA TYR A 38 -4.89 16.59 4.04
C TYR A 38 -3.40 16.74 4.39
N ALA A 39 -2.62 17.32 3.49
CA ALA A 39 -1.18 17.53 3.68
C ALA A 39 -0.81 18.56 4.76
N GLN A 40 -1.78 19.34 5.26
CA GLN A 40 -1.60 20.18 6.46
C GLN A 40 -1.76 19.38 7.75
N ASN A 41 -2.39 18.22 7.70
CA ASN A 41 -2.69 17.37 8.87
C ASN A 41 -1.77 16.15 8.97
N PHE A 42 -1.28 15.65 7.82
CA PHE A 42 -0.46 14.44 7.72
C PHE A 42 0.78 14.70 6.87
N ASN A 43 1.83 13.88 7.08
CA ASN A 43 3.10 13.98 6.35
C ASN A 43 3.27 12.89 5.27
N THR A 44 2.28 12.01 5.12
CA THR A 44 2.27 10.96 4.09
C THR A 44 0.85 10.51 3.75
N VAL A 45 0.69 9.92 2.55
CA VAL A 45 -0.53 9.25 2.12
C VAL A 45 -0.20 8.06 1.22
N GLU A 46 -1.03 7.02 1.21
CA GLU A 46 -0.97 5.96 0.21
C GLU A 46 -2.01 6.21 -0.90
N VAL A 47 -1.57 6.08 -2.14
CA VAL A 47 -2.41 6.24 -3.33
C VAL A 47 -2.95 4.87 -3.74
N ASP A 48 -4.11 4.50 -3.22
CA ASP A 48 -4.75 3.21 -3.52
C ASP A 48 -5.37 3.14 -4.92
N SER A 49 -5.73 4.29 -5.52
CA SER A 49 -6.34 4.36 -6.84
C SER A 49 -5.45 3.81 -7.97
N SER A 50 -4.14 3.86 -7.80
CA SER A 50 -3.15 3.30 -8.74
C SER A 50 -3.21 1.76 -8.86
N PHE A 51 -3.84 1.09 -7.90
CA PHE A 51 -4.11 -0.34 -7.98
C PHE A 51 -5.15 -0.67 -9.07
N TYR A 52 -6.12 0.21 -9.27
CA TYR A 52 -7.26 0.00 -10.19
C TYR A 52 -7.01 0.52 -11.60
N ALA A 53 -6.16 1.53 -11.76
CA ALA A 53 -5.80 2.12 -13.04
C ALA A 53 -4.43 2.80 -12.94
N PHE A 54 -3.72 2.93 -14.08
CA PHE A 54 -2.48 3.69 -14.14
C PHE A 54 -2.73 5.14 -13.71
N PRO A 55 -1.93 5.71 -12.79
CA PRO A 55 -1.99 7.14 -12.55
C PRO A 55 -1.60 7.89 -13.82
N ALA A 56 -2.24 9.03 -14.08
CA ALA A 56 -1.77 9.92 -15.12
C ALA A 56 -0.53 10.69 -14.60
N GLU A 57 0.53 10.79 -15.40
CA GLU A 57 1.75 11.55 -15.07
C GLU A 57 1.43 12.98 -14.60
N ARG A 58 0.49 13.64 -15.31
CA ARG A 58 -0.03 14.95 -14.90
C ARG A 58 -0.52 14.97 -13.44
N ASN A 59 -1.13 13.89 -12.96
CA ASN A 59 -1.61 13.84 -11.58
C ASN A 59 -0.42 13.78 -10.60
N ALA A 60 0.64 13.06 -10.93
CA ALA A 60 1.84 13.00 -10.09
C ALA A 60 2.50 14.39 -9.96
N HIS A 61 2.62 15.16 -11.04
CA HIS A 61 3.06 16.57 -10.99
C HIS A 61 2.16 17.42 -10.08
N LEU A 62 0.84 17.31 -10.25
CA LEU A 62 -0.11 18.05 -9.42
C LEU A 62 -0.08 17.65 -7.94
N TRP A 63 0.24 16.42 -7.62
CA TRP A 63 0.43 15.97 -6.23
C TRP A 63 1.69 16.60 -5.62
N VAL A 64 2.78 16.64 -6.39
CA VAL A 64 4.02 17.34 -6.00
C VAL A 64 3.75 18.81 -5.67
N GLU A 65 3.10 19.54 -6.59
CA GLU A 65 2.83 20.98 -6.45
C GLU A 65 1.93 21.31 -5.25
N ARG A 66 1.01 20.42 -4.88
CA ARG A 66 -0.04 20.65 -3.87
C ARG A 66 0.33 20.25 -2.46
N THR A 67 1.52 19.74 -2.25
CA THR A 67 1.95 19.23 -0.95
C THR A 67 3.31 19.81 -0.54
N PRO A 68 3.59 19.92 0.77
CA PRO A 68 4.91 20.34 1.26
C PRO A 68 6.05 19.46 0.73
N THR A 69 7.27 20.00 0.66
CA THR A 69 8.46 19.24 0.19
C THR A 69 8.75 17.98 0.99
N SER A 70 8.43 17.99 2.28
CA SER A 70 8.61 16.83 3.18
C SER A 70 7.49 15.77 3.08
N PHE A 71 6.42 16.04 2.32
CA PHE A 71 5.28 15.13 2.20
C PHE A 71 5.60 13.96 1.28
N LEU A 72 5.36 12.73 1.74
CA LEU A 72 5.63 11.51 0.96
C LEU A 72 4.35 10.83 0.45
N PHE A 73 4.40 10.40 -0.79
CA PHE A 73 3.39 9.55 -1.42
C PHE A 73 3.87 8.09 -1.46
N ASN A 74 3.03 7.18 -1.03
CA ASN A 74 3.25 5.74 -1.16
C ASN A 74 2.30 5.25 -2.25
N ILE A 75 2.82 4.54 -3.23
CA ILE A 75 2.04 4.18 -4.42
C ILE A 75 1.70 2.69 -4.37
N LYS A 76 0.41 2.37 -4.32
CA LYS A 76 -0.01 0.97 -4.42
C LYS A 76 0.17 0.49 -5.86
N SER A 77 0.94 -0.56 -6.03
CA SER A 77 1.23 -1.14 -7.34
C SER A 77 -0.06 -1.54 -8.07
N PHE A 78 -0.07 -1.37 -9.37
CA PHE A 78 -1.20 -1.77 -10.22
C PHE A 78 -1.51 -3.26 -10.07
N SER A 79 -2.77 -3.62 -10.05
CA SER A 79 -3.28 -4.96 -9.74
C SER A 79 -2.64 -6.08 -10.56
N LEU A 80 -2.29 -5.80 -11.81
CA LEU A 80 -1.62 -6.78 -12.69
C LEU A 80 -0.27 -7.25 -12.13
N PHE A 81 0.49 -6.37 -11.51
CA PHE A 81 1.83 -6.68 -10.98
C PHE A 81 1.79 -7.44 -9.65
N THR A 82 0.61 -7.67 -9.10
CA THR A 82 0.43 -8.34 -7.80
C THR A 82 -0.46 -9.56 -7.88
N PHE A 83 -0.53 -10.22 -9.03
CA PHE A 83 -1.30 -11.45 -9.30
C PHE A 83 -2.81 -11.30 -9.17
N HIS A 84 -3.33 -10.10 -9.13
CA HIS A 84 -4.77 -9.87 -9.10
C HIS A 84 -5.38 -9.95 -10.50
N LYS A 85 -6.66 -10.32 -10.52
CA LYS A 85 -7.48 -10.24 -11.72
C LYS A 85 -7.64 -8.78 -12.13
N THR A 86 -7.06 -8.40 -13.27
CA THR A 86 -7.00 -7.03 -13.75
C THR A 86 -7.92 -6.85 -14.96
N PRO A 87 -8.89 -5.92 -14.91
CA PRO A 87 -9.73 -5.61 -16.07
C PRO A 87 -8.86 -5.07 -17.23
N LEU A 88 -9.11 -5.56 -18.45
CA LEU A 88 -8.41 -5.04 -19.63
C LEU A 88 -8.70 -3.55 -19.85
N SER A 89 -9.90 -3.08 -19.45
CA SER A 89 -10.28 -1.67 -19.51
C SER A 89 -9.43 -0.75 -18.65
N ALA A 90 -8.80 -1.29 -17.59
CA ALA A 90 -7.94 -0.53 -16.68
C ALA A 90 -6.55 -0.20 -17.26
N LEU A 91 -6.15 -0.87 -18.36
CA LEU A 91 -4.88 -0.61 -19.01
C LEU A 91 -4.95 0.63 -19.92
N PRO A 92 -3.87 1.40 -20.03
CA PRO A 92 -3.72 2.41 -21.07
C PRO A 92 -3.90 1.82 -22.48
N TYR A 93 -4.40 2.64 -23.40
CA TYR A 93 -4.73 2.19 -24.76
C TYR A 93 -3.50 1.62 -25.48
N PHE A 94 -2.37 2.31 -25.45
CA PHE A 94 -1.13 1.88 -26.11
C PHE A 94 -0.62 0.52 -25.61
N LEU A 95 -0.83 0.17 -24.32
CA LEU A 95 -0.46 -1.15 -23.81
C LEU A 95 -1.40 -2.25 -24.32
N LYS A 96 -2.66 -1.92 -24.59
CA LYS A 96 -3.62 -2.90 -25.15
C LYS A 96 -3.27 -3.27 -26.58
N GLU A 97 -2.83 -2.31 -27.38
CA GLU A 97 -2.43 -2.56 -28.78
C GLU A 97 -1.23 -3.48 -28.89
N GLU A 98 -0.31 -3.42 -27.93
CA GLU A 98 0.90 -4.27 -27.88
C GLU A 98 0.65 -5.68 -27.31
N LEU A 99 -0.57 -5.96 -26.84
CA LEU A 99 -0.92 -7.31 -26.39
C LEU A 99 -1.07 -8.27 -27.59
N PRO A 100 -0.73 -9.55 -27.41
CA PRO A 100 -1.13 -10.60 -28.35
C PRO A 100 -2.64 -10.57 -28.60
N GLU A 101 -3.07 -10.76 -29.86
CA GLU A 101 -4.48 -10.65 -30.27
C GLU A 101 -5.46 -11.49 -29.44
N ASN A 102 -5.04 -12.69 -29.01
CA ASN A 102 -5.83 -13.58 -28.17
C ASN A 102 -6.04 -13.02 -26.75
N LEU A 103 -5.17 -12.13 -26.29
CA LEU A 103 -5.30 -11.44 -24.99
C LEU A 103 -6.10 -10.15 -25.11
N GLN A 104 -6.04 -9.44 -26.24
CA GLN A 104 -6.84 -8.23 -26.49
C GLN A 104 -8.36 -8.48 -26.44
N LYS A 105 -8.80 -9.71 -26.70
CA LYS A 105 -10.22 -10.12 -26.69
C LYS A 105 -10.73 -10.53 -25.31
N ARG A 106 -9.87 -10.54 -24.28
CA ARG A 106 -10.24 -10.92 -22.92
C ARG A 106 -10.83 -9.74 -22.16
N SER A 107 -11.72 -10.02 -21.22
CA SER A 107 -12.23 -9.01 -20.29
C SER A 107 -11.22 -8.68 -19.16
N HIS A 108 -10.37 -9.64 -18.81
CA HIS A 108 -9.42 -9.56 -17.71
C HIS A 108 -8.11 -10.28 -18.04
N LEU A 109 -7.03 -9.85 -17.37
CA LEU A 109 -5.71 -10.44 -17.44
C LEU A 109 -5.19 -10.82 -16.04
N TYR A 110 -4.24 -11.75 -16.02
CA TYR A 110 -3.35 -12.05 -14.89
C TYR A 110 -1.92 -11.92 -15.36
N SER A 111 -1.00 -11.55 -14.48
CA SER A 111 0.44 -11.42 -14.80
C SER A 111 1.05 -12.70 -15.42
N SER A 112 0.60 -13.87 -14.99
CA SER A 112 1.04 -15.16 -15.52
C SER A 112 0.59 -15.45 -16.96
N GLN A 113 -0.34 -14.68 -17.50
CA GLN A 113 -0.91 -14.88 -18.84
C GLN A 113 -0.26 -13.99 -19.90
N VAL A 114 0.45 -12.94 -19.49
CA VAL A 114 1.07 -11.98 -20.40
C VAL A 114 2.55 -12.32 -20.62
N PRO A 115 3.10 -12.03 -21.82
CA PRO A 115 4.53 -12.21 -22.07
C PRO A 115 5.38 -11.37 -21.10
N LYS A 116 6.50 -11.92 -20.61
CA LYS A 116 7.38 -11.23 -19.64
C LYS A 116 7.88 -9.89 -20.19
N GLN A 117 8.18 -9.80 -21.47
CA GLN A 117 8.60 -8.57 -22.13
C GLN A 117 7.49 -7.51 -22.11
N TRP A 118 6.24 -7.90 -22.37
CA TRP A 118 5.10 -7.01 -22.29
C TRP A 118 4.84 -6.56 -20.84
N LEU A 119 4.96 -7.47 -19.88
CA LEU A 119 4.82 -7.13 -18.46
C LEU A 119 5.88 -6.10 -18.03
N LYS A 120 7.11 -6.23 -18.53
CA LYS A 120 8.19 -5.25 -18.31
C LYS A 120 7.83 -3.88 -18.90
N MET A 121 7.33 -3.85 -20.14
CA MET A 121 6.88 -2.60 -20.77
C MET A 121 5.76 -1.93 -19.99
N ALA A 122 4.79 -2.71 -19.50
CA ALA A 122 3.72 -2.21 -18.65
C ALA A 122 4.26 -1.66 -17.33
N LEU A 123 5.24 -2.34 -16.71
CA LEU A 123 5.90 -1.87 -15.51
C LEU A 123 6.64 -0.55 -15.73
N ASP A 124 7.38 -0.43 -16.83
CA ASP A 124 8.10 0.79 -17.17
C ASP A 124 7.15 1.98 -17.39
N ALA A 125 6.02 1.74 -18.05
CA ALA A 125 4.98 2.75 -18.23
C ALA A 125 4.37 3.20 -16.88
N PHE A 126 4.15 2.25 -15.95
CA PHE A 126 3.68 2.58 -14.60
C PHE A 126 4.69 3.42 -13.83
N LEU A 127 5.96 3.03 -13.87
CA LEU A 127 7.04 3.77 -13.19
C LEU A 127 7.23 5.17 -13.80
N SER A 128 7.14 5.31 -15.11
CA SER A 128 7.17 6.62 -15.79
C SER A 128 6.03 7.52 -15.31
N ALA A 129 4.82 6.98 -15.16
CA ALA A 129 3.67 7.78 -14.71
C ALA A 129 3.80 8.32 -13.28
N ILE A 130 4.65 7.74 -12.44
CA ILE A 130 4.92 8.20 -11.07
C ILE A 130 6.30 8.83 -10.91
N SER A 131 7.10 8.96 -11.98
CA SER A 131 8.46 9.50 -11.93
C SER A 131 8.55 10.91 -11.32
N PRO A 132 7.56 11.83 -11.50
CA PRO A 132 7.61 13.13 -10.87
C PRO A 132 7.70 13.08 -9.33
N LEU A 133 7.12 12.05 -8.70
CA LEU A 133 7.26 11.85 -7.25
C LEU A 133 8.69 11.44 -6.87
N GLN A 134 9.35 10.67 -7.71
CA GLN A 134 10.73 10.23 -7.48
C GLN A 134 11.73 11.37 -7.75
N GLU A 135 11.52 12.15 -8.81
CA GLU A 135 12.36 13.27 -9.20
C GLU A 135 12.38 14.39 -8.14
N GLU A 136 11.28 14.56 -7.41
CA GLU A 136 11.12 15.55 -6.34
C GLU A 136 11.27 14.96 -4.92
N ASP A 137 11.86 13.77 -4.80
CA ASP A 137 12.09 13.07 -3.53
C ASP A 137 10.82 12.86 -2.68
N LYS A 138 9.65 12.80 -3.34
CA LYS A 138 8.35 12.61 -2.68
C LYS A 138 7.79 11.19 -2.78
N LEU A 139 8.52 10.24 -3.37
CA LEU A 139 8.14 8.83 -3.38
C LEU A 139 8.64 8.14 -2.11
N GLY A 140 7.72 7.72 -1.24
CA GLY A 140 8.04 6.95 -0.04
C GLY A 140 8.38 5.50 -0.39
N TYR A 141 7.40 4.76 -0.90
CA TYR A 141 7.57 3.38 -1.38
C TYR A 141 6.53 3.02 -2.45
N ILE A 142 6.81 1.93 -3.20
CA ILE A 142 5.83 1.27 -4.05
C ILE A 142 5.38 -0.02 -3.35
N LEU A 143 4.08 -0.14 -3.05
CA LEU A 143 3.50 -1.27 -2.33
C LEU A 143 3.07 -2.39 -3.27
N PHE A 144 3.64 -3.56 -3.13
CA PHE A 144 3.20 -4.81 -3.74
C PHE A 144 2.44 -5.65 -2.71
N GLN A 145 1.12 -5.47 -2.67
CA GLN A 145 0.23 -6.28 -1.86
C GLN A 145 -0.18 -7.53 -2.61
N PHE A 146 0.25 -8.69 -2.16
CA PHE A 146 -0.15 -9.98 -2.73
C PHE A 146 -1.54 -10.39 -2.23
N PRO A 147 -2.37 -11.01 -3.08
CA PRO A 147 -3.68 -11.48 -2.65
C PRO A 147 -3.60 -12.72 -1.74
N PRO A 148 -4.68 -13.01 -0.98
CA PRO A 148 -4.67 -14.10 0.00
C PRO A 148 -4.60 -15.53 -0.60
N TRP A 149 -4.65 -15.67 -1.93
CA TRP A 149 -4.47 -16.96 -2.60
C TRP A 149 -3.06 -17.19 -3.14
N ILE A 150 -2.13 -16.23 -2.96
CA ILE A 150 -0.73 -16.40 -3.31
C ILE A 150 0.04 -16.89 -2.11
N GLU A 151 0.30 -18.19 -2.11
CA GLU A 151 1.10 -18.88 -1.11
C GLU A 151 2.60 -18.61 -1.31
N LYS A 152 3.38 -18.83 -0.26
CA LYS A 152 4.85 -18.82 -0.37
C LYS A 152 5.27 -19.93 -1.32
N SER A 153 5.91 -19.54 -2.41
CA SER A 153 6.48 -20.47 -3.39
C SER A 153 7.79 -19.93 -3.95
N ARG A 154 8.55 -20.80 -4.58
CA ARG A 154 9.79 -20.42 -5.25
C ARG A 154 9.50 -19.41 -6.38
N GLU A 155 8.47 -19.67 -7.17
CA GLU A 155 8.06 -18.81 -8.30
C GLU A 155 7.66 -17.42 -7.84
N ALA A 156 6.93 -17.30 -6.71
CA ALA A 156 6.56 -16.01 -6.14
C ALA A 156 7.79 -15.24 -5.61
N MET A 157 8.78 -15.94 -5.05
CA MET A 157 10.05 -15.33 -4.63
C MET A 157 10.90 -14.89 -5.83
N GLU A 158 11.01 -15.70 -6.88
CA GLU A 158 11.70 -15.34 -8.14
C GLU A 158 11.02 -14.14 -8.80
N TYR A 159 9.69 -14.04 -8.73
CA TYR A 159 8.95 -12.87 -9.21
C TYR A 159 9.29 -11.60 -8.43
N LEU A 160 9.42 -11.67 -7.10
CA LEU A 160 9.85 -10.55 -6.26
C LEU A 160 11.29 -10.11 -6.59
N SER A 161 12.21 -11.05 -6.83
CA SER A 161 13.57 -10.71 -7.29
C SER A 161 13.53 -10.01 -8.65
N TRP A 162 12.71 -10.49 -9.59
CA TRP A 162 12.52 -9.82 -10.89
C TRP A 162 11.97 -8.40 -10.73
N MET A 163 11.01 -8.18 -9.82
CA MET A 163 10.52 -6.84 -9.53
C MET A 163 11.63 -5.94 -9.01
N ARG A 164 12.45 -6.44 -8.07
CA ARG A 164 13.58 -5.69 -7.51
C ARG A 164 14.61 -5.29 -8.55
N GLU A 165 14.90 -6.15 -9.52
CA GLU A 165 15.82 -5.87 -10.60
C GLU A 165 15.34 -4.75 -11.52
N ASN A 166 14.03 -4.55 -11.64
CA ASN A 166 13.40 -3.63 -12.57
C ASN A 166 12.87 -2.33 -11.94
N ILE A 167 12.89 -2.20 -10.62
CA ILE A 167 12.36 -1.03 -9.90
C ILE A 167 13.47 -0.41 -9.07
N LYS A 168 13.67 0.89 -9.22
CA LYS A 168 14.52 1.70 -8.34
C LYS A 168 13.71 2.24 -7.15
N GLY A 169 14.38 2.48 -6.03
CA GLY A 169 13.72 3.00 -4.81
C GLY A 169 13.17 1.91 -3.90
N THR A 170 12.37 2.29 -2.91
CA THR A 170 11.84 1.40 -1.88
C THR A 170 10.64 0.61 -2.41
N ILE A 171 10.75 -0.71 -2.34
CA ILE A 171 9.65 -1.64 -2.63
C ILE A 171 9.16 -2.22 -1.32
N ALA A 172 7.89 -2.00 -1.01
CA ALA A 172 7.19 -2.59 0.12
C ALA A 172 6.42 -3.84 -0.33
N VAL A 173 6.54 -4.94 0.41
CA VAL A 173 5.86 -6.19 0.11
C VAL A 173 4.93 -6.55 1.24
N GLU A 174 3.64 -6.66 0.93
CA GLU A 174 2.61 -7.10 1.86
C GLU A 174 2.10 -8.49 1.48
N PHE A 175 2.26 -9.43 2.38
CA PHE A 175 1.70 -10.78 2.24
C PHE A 175 0.33 -10.86 2.91
N ARG A 176 -0.56 -11.67 2.33
CA ARG A 176 -1.93 -11.87 2.84
C ARG A 176 -2.28 -13.35 3.07
N HIS A 177 -1.40 -14.27 2.74
CA HIS A 177 -1.55 -15.68 3.02
C HIS A 177 -0.60 -16.11 4.13
N ASN A 178 -1.09 -16.84 5.14
CA ASN A 178 -0.34 -17.23 6.33
C ASN A 178 0.93 -18.04 6.05
N SER A 179 1.00 -18.77 4.92
CA SER A 179 2.18 -19.58 4.56
C SER A 179 3.48 -18.78 4.47
N TRP A 180 3.41 -17.48 4.17
CA TRP A 180 4.59 -16.61 4.11
C TRP A 180 5.24 -16.40 5.47
N LEU A 181 4.43 -16.34 6.53
CA LEU A 181 4.86 -15.96 7.88
C LEU A 181 4.63 -17.07 8.91
N SER A 182 4.39 -18.31 8.44
CA SER A 182 4.36 -19.47 9.33
C SER A 182 5.71 -19.62 10.07
N GLU A 183 5.72 -20.31 11.20
CA GLU A 183 6.96 -20.54 12.00
C GLU A 183 8.08 -21.18 11.18
N GLU A 184 7.71 -22.07 10.26
CA GLU A 184 8.65 -22.76 9.38
C GLU A 184 9.25 -21.84 8.30
N ASN A 185 8.45 -20.93 7.74
CA ASN A 185 8.81 -20.16 6.55
C ASN A 185 9.35 -18.76 6.85
N ARG A 186 8.89 -18.09 7.93
CA ARG A 186 9.17 -16.68 8.19
C ARG A 186 10.67 -16.35 8.23
N GLY A 187 11.48 -17.27 8.76
CA GLY A 187 12.94 -17.08 8.84
C GLY A 187 13.60 -17.01 7.46
N GLU A 188 13.18 -17.86 6.51
CA GLU A 188 13.62 -17.83 5.12
C GLU A 188 13.11 -16.57 4.41
N VAL A 189 11.83 -16.25 4.59
CA VAL A 189 11.21 -15.08 3.96
C VAL A 189 11.91 -13.77 4.37
N PHE A 190 12.15 -13.55 5.67
CA PHE A 190 12.84 -12.33 6.12
C PHE A 190 14.30 -12.27 5.65
N ARG A 191 15.03 -13.40 5.61
CA ARG A 191 16.38 -13.42 5.03
C ARG A 191 16.36 -13.08 3.54
N PHE A 192 15.39 -13.62 2.79
CA PHE A 192 15.21 -13.30 1.37
C PHE A 192 14.90 -11.82 1.17
N LEU A 193 13.94 -11.24 1.89
CA LEU A 193 13.58 -9.84 1.77
C LEU A 193 14.77 -8.92 2.07
N ARG A 194 15.57 -9.22 3.12
CA ARG A 194 16.80 -8.46 3.41
C ARG A 194 17.82 -8.55 2.28
N LYS A 195 18.06 -9.77 1.75
CA LYS A 195 18.99 -9.99 0.64
C LYS A 195 18.57 -9.18 -0.60
N GLU A 196 17.31 -9.22 -0.94
CA GLU A 196 16.75 -8.50 -2.09
C GLU A 196 16.48 -7.01 -1.80
N LYS A 197 16.72 -6.51 -0.59
CA LYS A 197 16.41 -5.13 -0.18
C LYS A 197 14.94 -4.77 -0.43
N LEU A 198 14.04 -5.65 -0.02
CA LEU A 198 12.60 -5.48 -0.06
C LEU A 198 12.09 -5.20 1.36
N SER A 199 11.30 -4.13 1.52
CA SER A 199 10.71 -3.77 2.81
C SER A 199 9.50 -4.65 3.10
N TYR A 200 9.57 -5.42 4.17
CA TYR A 200 8.40 -6.15 4.66
C TYR A 200 7.36 -5.17 5.20
N THR A 201 6.12 -5.38 4.80
CA THR A 201 4.98 -4.63 5.35
C THR A 201 4.26 -5.48 6.40
N CYS A 202 4.35 -5.05 7.65
CA CYS A 202 3.55 -5.62 8.73
C CYS A 202 2.09 -5.22 8.55
N VAL A 203 1.16 -6.15 8.78
CA VAL A 203 -0.27 -5.85 8.73
C VAL A 203 -0.94 -6.14 10.06
N ASP A 204 -1.86 -5.27 10.45
CA ASP A 204 -2.83 -5.53 11.48
C ASP A 204 -4.20 -5.77 10.85
N GLU A 205 -4.65 -7.02 10.91
CA GLU A 205 -5.89 -7.51 10.34
C GLU A 205 -6.56 -8.53 11.24
N PRO A 206 -7.83 -8.91 11.03
CA PRO A 206 -8.46 -9.96 11.81
C PRO A 206 -7.64 -11.26 11.75
N GLN A 207 -7.35 -11.83 12.90
CA GLN A 207 -6.61 -13.10 12.98
C GLN A 207 -7.55 -14.27 12.66
N LEU A 208 -7.44 -14.75 11.42
CA LEU A 208 -8.19 -15.85 10.84
C LEU A 208 -7.21 -16.96 10.42
N PRO A 209 -7.66 -18.20 10.20
CA PRO A 209 -6.76 -19.30 9.87
C PRO A 209 -5.88 -19.09 8.63
N TRP A 210 -6.30 -18.21 7.73
CA TRP A 210 -5.59 -17.91 6.47
C TRP A 210 -4.85 -16.58 6.44
N THR A 211 -5.08 -15.69 7.41
CA THR A 211 -4.44 -14.37 7.47
C THR A 211 -3.04 -14.45 8.06
N VAL A 212 -2.22 -13.44 7.81
CA VAL A 212 -0.86 -13.39 8.34
C VAL A 212 -0.85 -12.91 9.80
N PRO A 213 0.08 -13.40 10.63
CA PRO A 213 0.25 -12.89 11.99
C PRO A 213 0.83 -11.46 11.97
N PRO A 214 0.50 -10.62 12.96
CA PRO A 214 0.97 -9.24 13.04
C PRO A 214 2.42 -9.15 13.57
N ILE A 215 3.36 -9.63 12.77
CA ILE A 215 4.79 -9.63 13.11
C ILE A 215 5.40 -8.30 12.68
N VAL A 216 5.99 -7.57 13.61
CA VAL A 216 6.76 -6.36 13.31
C VAL A 216 8.23 -6.74 13.10
N GLU A 217 8.73 -6.48 11.88
CA GLU A 217 10.10 -6.79 11.48
C GLU A 217 10.55 -5.79 10.42
N ALA A 218 11.74 -5.23 10.57
CA ALA A 218 12.38 -4.40 9.56
C ALA A 218 13.32 -5.25 8.70
N THR A 219 13.14 -5.23 7.39
CA THR A 219 14.01 -5.93 6.43
C THR A 219 14.87 -4.96 5.61
N THR A 220 14.62 -3.66 5.73
CA THR A 220 15.36 -2.53 5.15
C THR A 220 15.40 -1.39 6.19
N PRO A 221 16.04 -0.24 5.91
CA PRO A 221 15.94 0.94 6.78
C PRO A 221 14.51 1.50 6.95
N GLU A 222 13.53 0.98 6.24
CA GLU A 222 12.12 1.33 6.41
C GLU A 222 11.35 0.25 7.18
N LEU A 223 10.57 0.67 8.17
CA LEU A 223 9.56 -0.16 8.84
C LEU A 223 8.18 0.31 8.40
N ILE A 224 7.38 -0.58 7.84
CA ILE A 224 6.08 -0.24 7.31
C ILE A 224 5.01 -1.07 8.02
N THR A 225 3.99 -0.42 8.55
CA THR A 225 2.83 -1.08 9.17
C THR A 225 1.55 -0.56 8.55
N ARG A 226 0.66 -1.46 8.13
CA ARG A 226 -0.67 -1.12 7.60
C ARG A 226 -1.75 -1.66 8.52
N PHE A 227 -2.66 -0.78 8.95
CA PHE A 227 -3.74 -1.05 9.89
C PHE A 227 -5.05 -1.25 9.13
N HIS A 228 -5.46 -2.52 8.91
CA HIS A 228 -6.65 -2.85 8.14
C HIS A 228 -7.93 -2.92 9.00
N GLY A 229 -7.79 -2.79 10.32
CA GLY A 229 -8.89 -3.02 11.25
C GLY A 229 -9.05 -4.49 11.61
N ARG A 230 -9.85 -4.77 12.65
CA ARG A 230 -10.03 -6.10 13.23
C ARG A 230 -11.48 -6.58 13.21
N ASN A 231 -12.27 -6.14 12.22
CA ASN A 231 -13.67 -6.53 12.08
C ASN A 231 -13.80 -7.97 11.56
N LYS A 232 -13.56 -8.94 12.45
CA LYS A 232 -13.58 -10.37 12.15
C LYS A 232 -14.88 -10.82 11.52
N SER A 233 -16.02 -10.41 12.06
CA SER A 233 -17.35 -10.82 11.57
C SER A 233 -17.61 -10.43 10.13
N ALA A 234 -17.18 -9.23 9.72
CA ALA A 234 -17.32 -8.78 8.34
C ALA A 234 -16.35 -9.51 7.39
N TRP A 235 -15.17 -9.89 7.87
CA TRP A 235 -14.19 -10.64 7.06
C TRP A 235 -14.63 -12.09 6.81
N GLU A 236 -15.30 -12.73 7.76
CA GLU A 236 -15.85 -14.08 7.64
C GLU A 236 -17.14 -14.12 6.82
N LYS A 237 -17.86 -13.00 6.75
CA LYS A 237 -19.14 -12.90 6.02
C LYS A 237 -18.92 -12.89 4.51
N LYS A 238 -19.39 -13.95 3.83
CA LYS A 238 -19.33 -14.03 2.37
C LYS A 238 -20.15 -12.89 1.74
N GLY A 239 -19.51 -12.13 0.83
CA GLY A 239 -20.16 -11.03 0.12
C GLY A 239 -20.34 -9.76 0.95
N ALA A 240 -19.71 -9.65 2.14
CA ALA A 240 -19.71 -8.38 2.87
C ALA A 240 -19.11 -7.24 2.01
N PRO A 241 -19.73 -6.05 2.01
CA PRO A 241 -19.16 -4.87 1.39
C PRO A 241 -17.72 -4.62 1.88
N VAL A 242 -16.90 -4.08 0.99
CA VAL A 242 -15.48 -3.81 1.32
C VAL A 242 -15.39 -2.85 2.49
N GLU A 243 -16.25 -1.84 2.52
CA GLU A 243 -16.31 -0.83 3.58
C GLU A 243 -16.60 -1.44 4.95
N GLU A 244 -17.48 -2.45 5.05
CA GLU A 244 -17.76 -3.15 6.31
C GLU A 244 -16.53 -3.88 6.84
N LYS A 245 -15.69 -4.46 5.97
CA LYS A 245 -14.47 -5.17 6.39
C LYS A 245 -13.47 -4.26 7.08
N PHE A 246 -13.39 -3.02 6.63
CA PHE A 246 -12.49 -2.00 7.17
C PHE A 246 -13.15 -1.10 8.23
N ALA A 247 -14.41 -1.34 8.58
CA ALA A 247 -15.14 -0.62 9.62
C ALA A 247 -14.67 -1.08 11.02
N TYR A 248 -13.54 -0.56 11.46
CA TYR A 248 -12.95 -0.81 12.78
C TYR A 248 -12.25 0.44 13.28
N LEU A 249 -12.71 0.97 14.39
CA LEU A 249 -12.05 2.08 15.07
C LEU A 249 -11.14 1.50 16.17
N TYR A 250 -9.82 1.65 16.00
CA TYR A 250 -8.85 1.22 17.00
C TYR A 250 -9.00 2.03 18.28
N LYS A 251 -8.93 1.34 19.41
CA LYS A 251 -8.91 1.96 20.73
C LYS A 251 -7.51 2.51 21.04
N GLU A 252 -7.48 3.46 21.95
CA GLU A 252 -6.23 4.10 22.39
C GLU A 252 -5.20 3.09 22.90
N GLU A 253 -5.63 2.10 23.69
CA GLU A 253 -4.74 1.07 24.23
C GLU A 253 -4.14 0.17 23.13
N GLU A 254 -4.89 -0.06 22.05
CA GLU A 254 -4.40 -0.84 20.91
C GLU A 254 -3.32 -0.06 20.15
N LEU A 255 -3.55 1.22 19.90
CA LEU A 255 -2.58 2.10 19.24
C LEU A 255 -1.31 2.28 20.07
N ASN A 256 -1.42 2.44 21.38
CA ASN A 256 -0.27 2.53 22.28
C ASN A 256 0.57 1.25 22.27
N ARG A 257 -0.05 0.06 22.29
CA ARG A 257 0.65 -1.23 22.17
C ARG A 257 1.41 -1.33 20.83
N TRP A 258 0.80 -0.85 19.76
CA TRP A 258 1.45 -0.80 18.45
C TRP A 258 2.65 0.13 18.43
N LYS A 259 2.53 1.35 18.95
CA LYS A 259 3.65 2.28 19.13
C LYS A 259 4.80 1.62 19.90
N GLU A 260 4.52 1.01 21.05
CA GLU A 260 5.55 0.34 21.84
C GLU A 260 6.22 -0.81 21.07
N THR A 261 5.43 -1.60 20.32
CA THR A 261 5.95 -2.72 19.55
C THR A 261 6.85 -2.25 18.42
N VAL A 262 6.43 -1.21 17.70
CA VAL A 262 7.20 -0.58 16.62
C VAL A 262 8.50 -0.02 17.17
N ASN A 263 8.47 0.74 18.27
CA ASN A 263 9.66 1.33 18.90
C ASN A 263 10.70 0.29 19.33
N LYS A 264 10.24 -0.84 19.87
CA LYS A 264 11.13 -1.95 20.28
C LYS A 264 11.83 -2.64 19.11
N LYS A 265 11.24 -2.57 17.92
CA LYS A 265 11.71 -3.29 16.72
C LYS A 265 12.45 -2.42 15.71
N SER A 266 12.64 -1.15 16.02
CA SER A 266 13.21 -0.17 15.09
C SER A 266 14.51 0.50 15.51
N PRO A 267 15.48 -0.17 16.19
CA PRO A 267 16.70 0.51 16.64
C PRO A 267 17.57 1.02 15.48
N ASP A 268 17.52 0.36 14.32
CA ASP A 268 18.35 0.67 13.14
C ASP A 268 17.51 1.16 11.95
N VAL A 269 16.25 1.58 12.19
CA VAL A 269 15.34 2.06 11.16
C VAL A 269 15.46 3.57 11.01
N GLU A 270 15.46 4.04 9.77
CA GLU A 270 15.52 5.47 9.43
C GLU A 270 14.13 6.08 9.28
N ARG A 271 13.20 5.32 8.67
CA ARG A 271 11.84 5.78 8.37
C ARG A 271 10.80 4.75 8.85
N ILE A 272 9.77 5.23 9.54
CA ILE A 272 8.67 4.41 10.04
C ILE A 272 7.37 4.91 9.43
N PHE A 273 6.71 4.05 8.65
CA PHE A 273 5.42 4.35 8.04
C PHE A 273 4.30 3.63 8.78
N LEU A 274 3.34 4.39 9.31
CA LEU A 274 2.15 3.88 9.99
C LEU A 274 0.92 4.28 9.18
N MET A 275 0.41 3.35 8.37
CA MET A 275 -0.60 3.61 7.35
C MET A 275 -1.96 3.02 7.74
N PHE A 276 -2.94 3.88 7.94
CA PHE A 276 -4.28 3.49 8.36
C PHE A 276 -5.17 3.19 7.15
N ASN A 277 -5.53 1.92 6.98
CA ASN A 277 -6.39 1.41 5.91
C ASN A 277 -7.78 0.96 6.43
N ASN A 278 -8.11 1.28 7.66
CA ASN A 278 -9.45 1.09 8.23
C ASN A 278 -10.40 2.19 7.72
N CYS A 279 -10.49 2.28 6.38
CA CYS A 279 -11.18 3.33 5.64
C CYS A 279 -12.69 3.13 5.68
N PHE A 280 -13.30 3.53 6.80
CA PHE A 280 -14.74 3.63 6.97
C PHE A 280 -15.05 4.96 7.65
N ARG A 281 -15.73 5.88 6.97
CA ARG A 281 -15.95 7.25 7.45
C ARG A 281 -14.62 7.90 7.85
N ASP A 282 -14.54 8.47 9.04
CA ASP A 282 -13.36 9.13 9.59
C ASP A 282 -12.42 8.19 10.36
N TYR A 283 -12.68 6.89 10.44
CA TYR A 283 -11.95 5.99 11.36
C TYR A 283 -10.45 5.98 11.12
N ALA A 284 -10.02 5.91 9.86
CA ALA A 284 -8.59 5.97 9.52
C ALA A 284 -7.98 7.33 9.91
N ILE A 285 -8.69 8.42 9.66
CA ILE A 285 -8.26 9.79 10.01
C ILE A 285 -8.10 9.93 11.52
N VAL A 286 -9.13 9.54 12.29
CA VAL A 286 -9.12 9.62 13.75
C VAL A 286 -7.95 8.84 14.34
N ASN A 287 -7.76 7.59 13.91
CA ASN A 287 -6.67 6.76 14.41
C ASN A 287 -5.29 7.26 13.97
N ALA A 288 -5.15 7.76 12.74
CA ALA A 288 -3.90 8.37 12.29
C ALA A 288 -3.56 9.64 13.10
N GLN A 289 -4.53 10.50 13.39
CA GLN A 289 -4.32 11.68 14.24
C GLN A 289 -3.92 11.30 15.67
N GLN A 290 -4.58 10.30 16.26
CA GLN A 290 -4.20 9.78 17.58
C GLN A 290 -2.77 9.22 17.58
N MET A 291 -2.43 8.43 16.55
CA MET A 291 -1.08 7.87 16.42
C MET A 291 -0.02 8.95 16.27
N LYS A 292 -0.28 10.02 15.51
CA LYS A 292 0.64 11.18 15.40
C LYS A 292 0.95 11.77 16.77
N LEU A 293 -0.06 12.02 17.58
CA LEU A 293 0.14 12.52 18.95
C LEU A 293 0.99 11.57 19.79
N PHE A 294 0.79 10.26 19.65
CA PHE A 294 1.56 9.27 20.41
C PHE A 294 3.04 9.20 20.01
N VAL A 295 3.36 9.42 18.74
CA VAL A 295 4.76 9.39 18.25
C VAL A 295 5.44 10.76 18.31
N GLY A 296 4.72 11.82 18.68
CA GLY A 296 5.26 13.18 18.85
C GLY A 296 5.37 13.97 17.54
N GLU A 297 4.50 13.69 16.58
CA GLU A 297 4.43 14.36 15.26
C GLU A 297 3.29 15.40 15.18
#